data_f70d1866b740162d9f57e16d00052e12
#
_entry.id   f70d1866b740162d9f57e16d00052e12
#
_cell.length_a   1.000
_cell.length_b   1.000
_cell.length_c   1.000
_cell.angle_alpha   90.00
_cell.angle_beta   90.00
_cell.angle_gamma   90.00
#
_symmetry.space_group_name_H-M   'P 1'
#
loop_
_entity.id
_entity.type
_entity.pdbx_description
1 polymer ?
#
loop_
_entity_poly.entity_id
_entity_poly.type
_entity_poly.pdbx_seq_one_letter_code
_entity_poly.pdbx_strand_id
1 'polypeptide(L)'
;LSKLLAGGCSWTDPKFRTNIHPELDCSWPKWPELVIGDWDEVVNIAQGGAGLDHQIPMLMQYVMLNDDVSHIILQFSSWYRWRTPEGFYHNPTLALSKHNERANSILKETLRPTLSRMNEIENFFPTTYKSVHLRIDNYLILLSSLIELCIYKNIKFIGWQGLHFANSKKPNIDRAIYKYFVQHKLFHKLDNLYNSGKVDFLNWPLVDTMSDCMDKVLPKENGFRISNYDSHPSKIGQKFIADWINQNASTI
;
A
#
# COMPACT_ATOMS: atom_id res chain seq x y z
N LEU A 1 11.30 21.72 13.55
CA LEU A 1 10.00 21.05 13.34
C LEU A 1 10.26 19.67 12.80
N SER A 2 9.68 18.64 13.39
CA SER A 2 9.81 17.27 12.91
C SER A 2 8.54 16.85 12.14
N LYS A 3 8.71 16.05 11.08
CA LYS A 3 7.59 15.63 10.23
C LYS A 3 7.44 14.12 10.17
N LEU A 4 6.19 13.67 10.24
CA LEU A 4 5.78 12.35 9.74
C LEU A 4 5.48 12.45 8.25
N LEU A 5 6.15 11.67 7.43
CA LEU A 5 5.84 11.47 6.02
C LEU A 5 5.08 10.16 5.82
N ALA A 6 3.87 10.22 5.30
CA ALA A 6 3.04 9.04 5.07
C ALA A 6 2.86 8.75 3.57
N GLY A 7 2.97 7.46 3.23
CA GLY A 7 2.73 6.94 1.88
C GLY A 7 1.76 5.75 1.89
N GLY A 8 1.18 5.47 0.73
CA GLY A 8 0.24 4.36 0.59
C GLY A 8 -0.68 4.50 -0.62
N CYS A 9 -1.75 3.72 -0.62
CA CYS A 9 -2.76 3.71 -1.68
C CYS A 9 -4.04 4.45 -1.24
N SER A 10 -5.17 4.11 -1.86
CA SER A 10 -6.48 4.73 -1.60
C SER A 10 -6.93 4.69 -0.12
N TRP A 11 -6.41 3.78 0.68
CA TRP A 11 -6.71 3.70 2.12
C TRP A 11 -6.00 4.80 2.93
N THR A 12 -4.97 5.39 2.37
CA THR A 12 -4.15 6.44 2.97
C THR A 12 -4.36 7.79 2.30
N ASP A 13 -4.83 7.80 1.04
CA ASP A 13 -4.98 8.99 0.20
C ASP A 13 -5.86 10.05 0.86
N PRO A 14 -5.33 11.25 1.15
CA PRO A 14 -6.11 12.32 1.77
C PRO A 14 -7.23 12.85 0.87
N LYS A 15 -7.09 12.68 -0.46
CA LYS A 15 -8.05 13.11 -1.47
C LYS A 15 -8.96 11.99 -1.94
N PHE A 16 -8.94 10.85 -1.24
CA PHE A 16 -9.77 9.70 -1.62
C PHE A 16 -11.25 10.05 -1.68
N ARG A 17 -11.87 9.64 -2.79
CA ARG A 17 -13.32 9.63 -2.99
C ARG A 17 -13.74 8.25 -3.47
N THR A 18 -14.85 7.77 -2.97
CA THR A 18 -15.40 6.50 -3.44
C THR A 18 -16.17 6.69 -4.74
N ASN A 19 -15.88 5.81 -5.72
CA ASN A 19 -16.64 5.77 -6.97
C ASN A 19 -17.97 5.00 -6.85
N ILE A 20 -18.10 4.21 -5.76
CA ILE A 20 -19.31 3.40 -5.50
C ILE A 20 -20.39 4.24 -4.83
N HIS A 21 -19.99 5.23 -4.04
CA HIS A 21 -20.85 6.15 -3.31
C HIS A 21 -20.38 7.59 -3.56
N PRO A 22 -20.57 8.14 -4.77
CA PRO A 22 -20.03 9.46 -5.16
C PRO A 22 -20.62 10.60 -4.31
N GLU A 23 -21.80 10.41 -3.72
CA GLU A 23 -22.47 11.32 -2.81
C GLU A 23 -21.86 11.37 -1.40
N LEU A 24 -21.03 10.37 -1.06
CA LEU A 24 -20.45 10.29 0.28
C LEU A 24 -19.29 11.26 0.42
N ASP A 25 -19.38 12.14 1.39
CA ASP A 25 -18.23 12.94 1.80
C ASP A 25 -17.19 12.07 2.50
N CYS A 26 -16.02 11.94 1.89
CA CYS A 26 -14.88 11.20 2.41
C CYS A 26 -13.77 12.13 2.98
N SER A 27 -14.10 13.37 3.32
CA SER A 27 -13.13 14.38 3.78
C SER A 27 -12.63 14.19 5.22
N TRP A 28 -13.07 13.12 5.92
CA TRP A 28 -12.55 12.80 7.25
C TRP A 28 -11.04 12.54 7.25
N PRO A 29 -10.34 12.80 8.37
CA PRO A 29 -8.92 12.48 8.53
C PRO A 29 -8.63 11.01 8.20
N LYS A 30 -7.53 10.76 7.51
CA LYS A 30 -7.04 9.41 7.26
C LYS A 30 -6.17 8.96 8.44
N TRP A 31 -5.84 7.68 8.46
CA TRP A 31 -5.05 7.12 9.56
C TRP A 31 -3.73 7.88 9.84
N PRO A 32 -3.00 8.46 8.85
CA PRO A 32 -1.77 9.19 9.16
C PRO A 32 -1.98 10.40 10.06
N GLU A 33 -3.10 11.12 9.86
CA GLU A 33 -3.44 12.29 10.66
C GLU A 33 -3.98 11.92 12.06
N LEU A 34 -4.20 10.62 12.31
CA LEU A 34 -4.74 10.08 13.57
C LEU A 34 -3.69 9.28 14.38
N VAL A 35 -2.56 8.93 13.78
CA VAL A 35 -1.44 8.28 14.49
C VAL A 35 -0.79 9.29 15.41
N ILE A 36 -0.46 8.84 16.62
CA ILE A 36 0.16 9.65 17.66
C ILE A 36 1.65 9.36 17.69
N GLY A 37 2.49 10.37 17.72
CA GLY A 37 3.93 10.20 17.78
C GLY A 37 4.67 11.52 17.97
N ASP A 38 5.99 11.45 17.96
CA ASP A 38 6.87 12.58 18.24
C ASP A 38 7.20 13.36 16.96
N TRP A 39 6.19 14.02 16.40
CA TRP A 39 6.29 14.92 15.24
C TRP A 39 5.31 16.09 15.35
N ASP A 40 5.66 17.21 14.72
CA ASP A 40 4.89 18.45 14.73
C ASP A 40 3.89 18.53 13.57
N GLU A 41 4.18 17.85 12.47
CA GLU A 41 3.42 17.92 11.22
C GLU A 41 3.28 16.54 10.57
N VAL A 42 2.13 16.27 9.95
CA VAL A 42 1.89 15.09 9.11
C VAL A 42 1.80 15.51 7.65
N VAL A 43 2.69 14.95 6.83
CA VAL A 43 2.68 15.11 5.37
C VAL A 43 2.24 13.81 4.72
N ASN A 44 1.04 13.80 4.17
CA ASN A 44 0.45 12.62 3.55
C ASN A 44 0.51 12.75 2.03
N ILE A 45 1.41 11.99 1.38
CA ILE A 45 1.60 11.99 -0.08
C ILE A 45 1.05 10.73 -0.75
N ALA A 46 0.22 9.97 -0.04
CA ALA A 46 -0.41 8.78 -0.60
C ALA A 46 -1.32 9.11 -1.78
N GLN A 47 -1.46 8.17 -2.70
CA GLN A 47 -2.29 8.32 -3.89
C GLN A 47 -3.10 7.07 -4.18
N GLY A 48 -4.39 7.26 -4.46
CA GLY A 48 -5.31 6.18 -4.81
C GLY A 48 -4.82 5.33 -5.98
N GLY A 49 -4.91 4.00 -5.83
CA GLY A 49 -4.47 3.04 -6.86
C GLY A 49 -2.97 2.81 -6.94
N ALA A 50 -2.15 3.62 -6.29
CA ALA A 50 -0.69 3.53 -6.39
C ALA A 50 -0.13 2.20 -5.88
N GLY A 51 0.88 1.71 -6.59
CA GLY A 51 1.78 0.65 -6.16
C GLY A 51 3.03 1.21 -5.48
N LEU A 52 3.89 0.33 -4.97
CA LEU A 52 5.14 0.75 -4.32
C LEU A 52 6.15 1.34 -5.30
N ASP A 53 6.10 0.93 -6.56
CA ASP A 53 6.88 1.48 -7.67
C ASP A 53 6.68 2.98 -7.91
N HIS A 54 5.54 3.51 -7.44
CA HIS A 54 5.25 4.94 -7.44
C HIS A 54 5.49 5.58 -6.07
N GLN A 55 4.98 4.96 -5.01
CA GLN A 55 5.03 5.54 -3.67
C GLN A 55 6.45 5.70 -3.15
N ILE A 56 7.30 4.70 -3.33
CA ILE A 56 8.67 4.74 -2.80
C ILE A 56 9.51 5.85 -3.46
N PRO A 57 9.56 5.99 -4.79
CA PRO A 57 10.26 7.12 -5.41
C PRO A 57 9.76 8.50 -4.94
N MET A 58 8.45 8.66 -4.73
CA MET A 58 7.89 9.91 -4.21
C MET A 58 8.34 10.20 -2.78
N LEU A 59 8.33 9.19 -1.90
CA LEU A 59 8.86 9.30 -0.53
C LEU A 59 10.35 9.65 -0.54
N MET A 60 11.14 8.94 -1.34
CA MET A 60 12.58 9.20 -1.47
C MET A 60 12.85 10.64 -1.96
N GLN A 61 12.14 11.09 -2.99
CA GLN A 61 12.26 12.44 -3.50
C GLN A 61 11.93 13.48 -2.43
N TYR A 62 10.84 13.27 -1.67
CA TYR A 62 10.46 14.17 -0.60
C TYR A 62 11.56 14.25 0.47
N VAL A 63 12.07 13.11 0.94
CA VAL A 63 13.15 13.02 1.93
C VAL A 63 14.45 13.65 1.44
N MET A 64 14.76 13.55 0.15
CA MET A 64 15.97 14.17 -0.41
C MET A 64 15.89 15.70 -0.47
N LEU A 65 14.67 16.24 -0.55
CA LEU A 65 14.43 17.69 -0.65
C LEU A 65 14.10 18.34 0.70
N ASN A 66 13.85 17.55 1.76
CA ASN A 66 13.42 18.03 3.07
C ASN A 66 14.18 17.31 4.19
N ASP A 67 14.91 18.05 4.98
CA ASP A 67 15.73 17.51 6.08
C ASP A 67 14.97 17.40 7.42
N ASP A 68 13.72 17.85 7.47
CA ASP A 68 12.89 17.88 8.67
C ASP A 68 11.98 16.64 8.82
N VAL A 69 12.13 15.65 7.95
CA VAL A 69 11.43 14.35 8.07
C VAL A 69 12.10 13.52 9.16
N SER A 70 11.36 13.19 10.21
CA SER A 70 11.83 12.33 11.31
C SER A 70 11.29 10.90 11.24
N HIS A 71 10.11 10.73 10.64
CA HIS A 71 9.42 9.44 10.55
C HIS A 71 8.84 9.22 9.16
N ILE A 72 8.87 7.98 8.70
CA ILE A 72 8.12 7.53 7.52
C ILE A 72 7.22 6.38 7.94
N ILE A 73 5.92 6.48 7.61
CA ILE A 73 5.00 5.34 7.70
C ILE A 73 4.48 5.02 6.30
N LEU A 74 4.76 3.81 5.83
CA LEU A 74 4.38 3.35 4.50
C LEU A 74 3.38 2.19 4.58
N GLN A 75 2.20 2.42 4.02
CA GLN A 75 1.23 1.35 3.77
C GLN A 75 1.64 0.57 2.50
N PHE A 76 1.91 -0.71 2.66
CA PHE A 76 2.13 -1.58 1.52
C PHE A 76 0.79 -1.95 0.84
N SER A 77 0.78 -1.82 -0.47
CA SER A 77 -0.29 -2.32 -1.32
C SER A 77 0.11 -3.68 -1.93
N SER A 78 -0.72 -4.22 -2.82
CA SER A 78 -0.38 -5.44 -3.52
C SER A 78 0.83 -5.27 -4.43
N TRP A 79 1.74 -6.24 -4.45
CA TRP A 79 2.96 -6.25 -5.27
C TRP A 79 2.70 -6.15 -6.77
N TYR A 80 1.52 -6.52 -7.25
CA TYR A 80 1.15 -6.46 -8.67
C TYR A 80 0.52 -5.13 -9.09
N ARG A 81 0.36 -4.16 -8.18
CA ARG A 81 0.04 -2.78 -8.56
C ARG A 81 1.30 -2.11 -9.05
N TRP A 82 1.22 -1.51 -10.22
CA TRP A 82 2.34 -0.83 -10.83
C TRP A 82 1.87 0.33 -11.72
N ARG A 83 2.76 1.27 -11.97
CA ARG A 83 2.51 2.40 -12.84
C ARG A 83 2.97 2.06 -14.26
N THR A 84 2.15 2.37 -15.27
CA THR A 84 2.58 2.31 -16.66
C THR A 84 3.50 3.49 -17.00
N PRO A 85 4.32 3.40 -18.06
CA PRO A 85 5.12 4.52 -18.52
C PRO A 85 4.31 5.79 -18.80
N GLU A 86 3.03 5.66 -19.21
CA GLU A 86 2.11 6.77 -19.45
C GLU A 86 1.52 7.35 -18.17
N GLY A 87 1.86 6.81 -17.01
CA GLY A 87 1.45 7.31 -15.71
C GLY A 87 0.13 6.74 -15.18
N PHE A 88 -0.46 5.74 -15.84
CA PHE A 88 -1.66 5.06 -15.33
C PHE A 88 -1.29 3.99 -14.29
N TYR A 89 -2.14 3.82 -13.29
CA TYR A 89 -1.97 2.75 -12.31
C TYR A 89 -2.67 1.49 -12.78
N HIS A 90 -1.90 0.42 -12.93
CA HIS A 90 -2.46 -0.90 -13.17
C HIS A 90 -2.90 -1.51 -11.84
N ASN A 91 -4.19 -1.79 -11.72
CA ASN A 91 -4.77 -2.48 -10.57
C ASN A 91 -5.58 -3.70 -11.04
N PRO A 92 -4.97 -4.89 -11.09
CA PRO A 92 -5.65 -6.09 -11.57
C PRO A 92 -6.88 -6.48 -10.74
N THR A 93 -7.00 -6.00 -9.50
CA THR A 93 -8.21 -6.27 -8.68
C THR A 93 -9.45 -5.58 -9.22
N LEU A 94 -9.31 -4.46 -9.93
CA LEU A 94 -10.43 -3.80 -10.60
C LEU A 94 -10.97 -4.64 -11.77
N ALA A 95 -10.10 -5.38 -12.46
CA ALA A 95 -10.49 -6.27 -13.55
C ALA A 95 -11.14 -7.58 -13.05
N LEU A 96 -10.94 -7.94 -11.78
CA LEU A 96 -11.36 -9.22 -11.20
C LEU A 96 -12.62 -9.15 -10.35
N SER A 97 -13.25 -8.00 -10.18
CA SER A 97 -14.47 -7.83 -9.38
C SER A 97 -15.72 -8.38 -10.07
N LYS A 98 -15.63 -9.59 -10.65
CA LYS A 98 -16.75 -10.29 -11.29
C LYS A 98 -17.90 -10.67 -10.34
N HIS A 99 -17.76 -10.43 -9.04
CA HIS A 99 -18.70 -10.92 -8.03
C HIS A 99 -19.68 -9.89 -7.48
N ASN A 100 -19.65 -8.66 -8.00
CA ASN A 100 -20.58 -7.64 -7.53
C ASN A 100 -21.18 -6.89 -8.73
N GLU A 101 -22.37 -7.32 -9.18
CA GLU A 101 -23.04 -6.78 -10.37
C GLU A 101 -23.31 -5.27 -10.26
N ARG A 102 -23.59 -4.78 -9.06
CA ARG A 102 -23.86 -3.34 -8.83
C ARG A 102 -22.55 -2.53 -8.86
N ALA A 103 -21.51 -2.99 -8.17
CA ALA A 103 -20.19 -2.37 -8.25
C ALA A 103 -19.63 -2.46 -9.68
N ASN A 104 -19.88 -3.57 -10.38
CA ASN A 104 -19.49 -3.76 -11.77
C ASN A 104 -20.23 -2.85 -12.75
N SER A 105 -21.52 -2.54 -12.54
CA SER A 105 -22.26 -1.62 -13.43
C SER A 105 -21.72 -0.18 -13.29
N ILE A 106 -21.53 0.30 -12.06
CA ILE A 106 -20.99 1.62 -11.77
C ILE A 106 -19.53 1.73 -12.24
N LEU A 107 -18.71 0.72 -11.92
CA LEU A 107 -17.32 0.68 -12.35
C LEU A 107 -17.17 0.53 -13.87
N LYS A 108 -18.06 -0.20 -14.54
CA LYS A 108 -18.06 -0.31 -16.01
C LYS A 108 -18.40 1.00 -16.69
N GLU A 109 -19.35 1.76 -16.19
CA GLU A 109 -19.70 3.06 -16.79
C GLU A 109 -18.60 4.10 -16.55
N THR A 110 -18.10 4.20 -15.31
CA THR A 110 -17.14 5.24 -14.93
C THR A 110 -15.71 4.94 -15.39
N LEU A 111 -15.33 3.66 -15.44
CA LEU A 111 -13.96 3.22 -15.76
C LEU A 111 -13.83 2.54 -17.12
N ARG A 112 -14.92 2.44 -17.91
CA ARG A 112 -14.91 1.80 -19.22
C ARG A 112 -13.81 2.31 -20.16
N PRO A 113 -13.57 3.63 -20.27
CA PRO A 113 -12.47 4.14 -21.07
C PRO A 113 -11.09 3.73 -20.52
N THR A 114 -10.94 3.73 -19.19
CA THR A 114 -9.70 3.36 -18.51
C THR A 114 -9.42 1.85 -18.62
N LEU A 115 -10.46 1.00 -18.51
CA LEU A 115 -10.33 -0.46 -18.65
C LEU A 115 -10.04 -0.86 -20.11
N SER A 116 -10.63 -0.19 -21.10
CA SER A 116 -10.30 -0.42 -22.51
C SER A 116 -8.84 -0.10 -22.80
N ARG A 117 -8.38 1.06 -22.32
CA ARG A 117 -6.99 1.51 -22.47
C ARG A 117 -6.00 0.62 -21.70
N MET A 118 -6.39 0.11 -20.52
CA MET A 118 -5.59 -0.86 -19.77
C MET A 118 -5.44 -2.20 -20.51
N ASN A 119 -6.52 -2.67 -21.16
CA ASN A 119 -6.45 -3.89 -21.98
C ASN A 119 -5.55 -3.69 -23.22
N GLU A 120 -5.58 -2.52 -23.85
CA GLU A 120 -4.68 -2.17 -24.94
C GLU A 120 -3.22 -2.15 -24.47
N ILE A 121 -2.95 -1.53 -23.32
CA ILE A 121 -1.63 -1.50 -22.69
C ILE A 121 -1.17 -2.91 -22.32
N GLU A 122 -2.03 -3.75 -21.73
CA GLU A 122 -1.71 -5.15 -21.40
C GLU A 122 -1.37 -5.99 -22.64
N ASN A 123 -1.99 -5.71 -23.77
CA ASN A 123 -1.69 -6.38 -25.04
C ASN A 123 -0.42 -5.86 -25.70
N PHE A 124 -0.07 -4.59 -25.48
CA PHE A 124 1.11 -3.95 -26.05
C PHE A 124 2.39 -4.27 -25.27
N PHE A 125 2.31 -4.42 -23.93
CA PHE A 125 3.49 -4.75 -23.13
C PHE A 125 3.73 -6.27 -23.12
N PRO A 126 4.84 -6.72 -23.70
CA PRO A 126 5.17 -8.14 -23.75
C PRO A 126 5.42 -8.72 -22.36
N THR A 127 5.39 -10.03 -22.30
CA THR A 127 5.52 -10.95 -21.17
C THR A 127 6.55 -10.59 -20.09
N THR A 128 7.54 -9.76 -20.37
CA THR A 128 8.59 -9.30 -19.43
C THR A 128 8.03 -8.51 -18.25
N TYR A 129 7.04 -7.64 -18.45
CA TYR A 129 6.38 -6.93 -17.35
C TYR A 129 5.38 -7.80 -16.57
N LYS A 130 5.03 -8.97 -17.11
CA LYS A 130 4.18 -9.97 -16.47
C LYS A 130 4.97 -10.90 -15.54
N SER A 131 6.28 -10.84 -15.54
CA SER A 131 7.10 -11.69 -14.68
C SER A 131 6.91 -11.31 -13.22
N VAL A 132 6.36 -12.25 -12.47
CA VAL A 132 6.18 -12.15 -11.01
C VAL A 132 7.52 -11.87 -10.32
N HIS A 133 8.57 -12.55 -10.75
CA HIS A 133 9.91 -12.41 -10.17
C HIS A 133 10.44 -10.99 -10.33
N LEU A 134 10.39 -10.43 -11.54
CA LEU A 134 10.86 -9.06 -11.80
C LEU A 134 10.11 -8.03 -10.93
N ARG A 135 8.82 -8.21 -10.69
CA ARG A 135 8.04 -7.31 -9.83
C ARG A 135 8.42 -7.43 -8.37
N ILE A 136 8.70 -8.65 -7.90
CA ILE A 136 9.20 -8.89 -6.55
C ILE A 136 10.59 -8.29 -6.39
N ASP A 137 11.47 -8.48 -7.37
CA ASP A 137 12.82 -7.91 -7.35
C ASP A 137 12.75 -6.39 -7.26
N ASN A 138 11.93 -5.74 -8.12
CA ASN A 138 11.72 -4.29 -8.07
C ASN A 138 11.13 -3.83 -6.74
N TYR A 139 10.15 -4.56 -6.19
CA TYR A 139 9.56 -4.27 -4.89
C TYR A 139 10.63 -4.28 -3.80
N LEU A 140 11.46 -5.32 -3.74
CA LEU A 140 12.51 -5.48 -2.74
C LEU A 140 13.64 -4.46 -2.93
N ILE A 141 14.02 -4.16 -4.17
CA ILE A 141 15.05 -3.14 -4.48
C ILE A 141 14.58 -1.77 -4.00
N LEU A 142 13.37 -1.36 -4.37
CA LEU A 142 12.83 -0.06 -4.00
C LEU A 142 12.67 0.06 -2.48
N LEU A 143 12.10 -0.95 -1.83
CA LEU A 143 11.92 -0.94 -0.37
C LEU A 143 13.26 -0.89 0.37
N SER A 144 14.23 -1.69 -0.06
CA SER A 144 15.57 -1.66 0.53
C SER A 144 16.25 -0.30 0.34
N SER A 145 16.10 0.31 -0.83
CA SER A 145 16.68 1.64 -1.11
C SER A 145 16.07 2.73 -0.25
N LEU A 146 14.75 2.72 -0.06
CA LEU A 146 14.08 3.67 0.84
C LEU A 146 14.55 3.50 2.28
N ILE A 147 14.62 2.26 2.76
CA ILE A 147 15.03 1.96 4.14
C ILE A 147 16.49 2.37 4.37
N GLU A 148 17.38 2.13 3.42
CA GLU A 148 18.77 2.59 3.53
C GLU A 148 18.88 4.11 3.57
N LEU A 149 18.06 4.81 2.78
CA LEU A 149 17.97 6.27 2.84
C LEU A 149 17.47 6.74 4.21
N CYS A 150 16.47 6.06 4.78
CA CYS A 150 15.97 6.35 6.12
C CYS A 150 17.06 6.17 7.17
N ILE A 151 17.80 5.05 7.13
CA ILE A 151 18.91 4.78 8.05
C ILE A 151 20.01 5.84 7.91
N TYR A 152 20.39 6.18 6.68
CA TYR A 152 21.41 7.19 6.41
C TYR A 152 21.03 8.58 6.97
N LYS A 153 19.76 8.97 6.83
CA LYS A 153 19.24 10.25 7.33
C LYS A 153 18.73 10.20 8.78
N ASN A 154 18.89 9.07 9.48
CA ASN A 154 18.36 8.86 10.84
C ASN A 154 16.84 9.07 10.94
N ILE A 155 16.10 8.61 9.92
CA ILE A 155 14.63 8.65 9.85
C ILE A 155 14.11 7.29 10.35
N LYS A 156 13.15 7.30 11.26
CA LYS A 156 12.47 6.08 11.70
C LYS A 156 11.50 5.60 10.61
N PHE A 157 11.57 4.33 10.26
CA PHE A 157 10.74 3.73 9.22
C PHE A 157 9.80 2.68 9.79
N ILE A 158 8.52 2.82 9.48
CA ILE A 158 7.47 1.87 9.80
C ILE A 158 6.77 1.45 8.50
N GLY A 159 6.77 0.15 8.21
CA GLY A 159 6.03 -0.42 7.09
C GLY A 159 4.89 -1.31 7.58
N TRP A 160 3.71 -1.26 6.95
CA TRP A 160 2.61 -2.15 7.29
C TRP A 160 1.81 -2.60 6.07
N GLN A 161 1.34 -3.85 6.10
CA GLN A 161 0.60 -4.44 5.00
C GLN A 161 -0.88 -4.06 5.07
N GLY A 162 -1.30 -3.14 4.21
CA GLY A 162 -2.70 -2.69 4.15
C GLY A 162 -3.60 -3.65 3.37
N LEU A 163 -3.21 -3.99 2.16
CA LEU A 163 -3.95 -4.86 1.24
C LEU A 163 -3.28 -6.22 1.11
N HIS A 164 -4.01 -7.22 0.63
CA HIS A 164 -3.42 -8.52 0.33
C HIS A 164 -2.18 -8.38 -0.56
N PHE A 165 -1.08 -8.96 -0.12
CA PHE A 165 0.15 -9.00 -0.91
C PHE A 165 -0.05 -9.79 -2.20
N ALA A 166 -0.60 -11.00 -2.11
CA ALA A 166 -0.93 -11.86 -3.22
C ALA A 166 -2.44 -12.14 -3.28
N ASN A 167 -2.98 -12.32 -4.46
CA ASN A 167 -4.41 -12.59 -4.61
C ASN A 167 -4.68 -14.07 -4.41
N SER A 168 -5.16 -14.46 -3.24
CA SER A 168 -5.40 -15.82 -2.76
C SER A 168 -6.36 -16.69 -3.60
N LYS A 169 -6.79 -16.24 -4.78
CA LYS A 169 -7.62 -17.07 -5.70
C LYS A 169 -6.84 -18.23 -6.33
N LYS A 170 -5.51 -18.25 -6.22
CA LYS A 170 -4.65 -19.32 -6.74
C LYS A 170 -3.58 -19.68 -5.71
N PRO A 171 -3.88 -20.50 -4.71
CA PRO A 171 -2.96 -20.80 -3.60
C PRO A 171 -1.58 -21.32 -4.01
N ASN A 172 -1.49 -22.06 -5.12
CA ASN A 172 -0.21 -22.57 -5.62
C ASN A 172 0.69 -21.46 -6.17
N ILE A 173 0.10 -20.44 -6.81
CA ILE A 173 0.84 -19.27 -7.29
C ILE A 173 1.30 -18.45 -6.10
N ASP A 174 0.43 -18.23 -5.12
CA ASP A 174 0.75 -17.47 -3.92
C ASP A 174 1.89 -18.12 -3.13
N ARG A 175 1.93 -19.46 -3.03
CA ARG A 175 3.04 -20.19 -2.42
C ARG A 175 4.35 -20.04 -3.19
N ALA A 176 4.32 -20.08 -4.51
CA ALA A 176 5.50 -19.89 -5.34
C ALA A 176 6.07 -18.46 -5.20
N ILE A 177 5.20 -17.47 -5.17
CA ILE A 177 5.55 -16.07 -4.92
C ILE A 177 6.21 -15.92 -3.55
N TYR A 178 5.57 -16.44 -2.50
CA TYR A 178 6.10 -16.40 -1.14
C TYR A 178 7.47 -17.07 -1.05
N LYS A 179 7.61 -18.27 -1.63
CA LYS A 179 8.89 -18.98 -1.65
C LYS A 179 10.00 -18.16 -2.32
N TYR A 180 9.71 -17.54 -3.46
CA TYR A 180 10.67 -16.69 -4.14
C TYR A 180 11.04 -15.46 -3.30
N PHE A 181 10.04 -14.82 -2.71
CA PHE A 181 10.22 -13.63 -1.88
C PHE A 181 11.13 -13.91 -0.68
N VAL A 182 10.85 -14.96 0.11
CA VAL A 182 11.64 -15.29 1.32
C VAL A 182 13.04 -15.83 1.02
N GLN A 183 13.27 -16.32 -0.19
CA GLN A 183 14.61 -16.78 -0.63
C GLN A 183 15.46 -15.64 -1.21
N HIS A 184 14.89 -14.47 -1.42
CA HIS A 184 15.61 -13.36 -2.02
C HIS A 184 16.61 -12.73 -1.03
N LYS A 185 17.83 -12.42 -1.51
CA LYS A 185 18.89 -11.84 -0.65
C LYS A 185 18.48 -10.52 0.03
N LEU A 186 17.74 -9.67 -0.69
CA LEU A 186 17.25 -8.41 -0.13
C LEU A 186 16.20 -8.64 0.96
N PHE A 187 15.38 -9.69 0.86
CA PHE A 187 14.48 -10.06 1.93
C PHE A 187 15.25 -10.37 3.22
N HIS A 188 16.28 -11.20 3.15
CA HIS A 188 17.12 -11.50 4.31
C HIS A 188 17.79 -10.26 4.90
N LYS A 189 18.19 -9.31 4.05
CA LYS A 189 18.72 -8.03 4.52
C LYS A 189 17.68 -7.22 5.29
N LEU A 190 16.46 -7.12 4.77
CA LEU A 190 15.35 -6.41 5.43
C LEU A 190 14.94 -7.11 6.73
N ASP A 191 14.90 -8.44 6.74
CA ASP A 191 14.63 -9.25 7.92
C ASP A 191 15.66 -9.01 9.03
N ASN A 192 16.94 -8.94 8.68
CA ASN A 192 18.01 -8.60 9.63
C ASN A 192 17.87 -7.18 10.20
N LEU A 193 17.44 -6.20 9.38
CA LEU A 193 17.20 -4.83 9.83
C LEU A 193 16.01 -4.77 10.80
N TYR A 194 14.95 -5.50 10.51
CA TYR A 194 13.79 -5.65 11.39
C TYR A 194 14.18 -6.31 12.71
N ASN A 195 14.85 -7.46 12.68
CA ASN A 195 15.27 -8.18 13.87
C ASN A 195 16.28 -7.40 14.74
N SER A 196 17.01 -6.46 14.16
CA SER A 196 17.91 -5.55 14.89
C SER A 196 17.20 -4.30 15.44
N GLY A 197 15.91 -4.13 15.23
CA GLY A 197 15.13 -2.97 15.67
C GLY A 197 15.44 -1.66 14.93
N LYS A 198 16.09 -1.74 13.76
CA LYS A 198 16.41 -0.54 12.96
C LYS A 198 15.24 -0.05 12.12
N VAL A 199 14.28 -0.91 11.86
CA VAL A 199 13.05 -0.63 11.14
C VAL A 199 11.90 -1.39 11.78
N ASP A 200 10.69 -0.89 11.62
CA ASP A 200 9.49 -1.55 12.12
C ASP A 200 8.65 -2.09 10.95
N PHE A 201 8.22 -3.34 11.06
CA PHE A 201 7.27 -3.93 10.13
C PHE A 201 6.09 -4.49 10.90
N LEU A 202 4.91 -4.02 10.55
CA LEU A 202 3.65 -4.48 11.12
C LEU A 202 2.96 -5.38 10.09
N ASN A 203 2.76 -6.64 10.42
CA ASN A 203 2.29 -7.68 9.52
C ASN A 203 3.31 -8.06 8.42
N TRP A 204 2.82 -8.90 7.48
CA TRP A 204 3.55 -9.20 6.27
C TRP A 204 4.05 -7.89 5.60
N PRO A 205 5.22 -7.79 4.96
CA PRO A 205 5.91 -8.94 4.39
C PRO A 205 6.98 -9.62 5.27
N LEU A 206 7.36 -9.11 6.42
CA LEU A 206 8.50 -9.63 7.16
C LEU A 206 8.16 -10.30 8.49
N VAL A 207 6.98 -10.02 9.04
CA VAL A 207 6.62 -10.43 10.41
C VAL A 207 5.78 -11.69 10.43
N ASP A 208 4.96 -11.93 9.41
CA ASP A 208 3.97 -12.99 9.45
C ASP A 208 3.69 -13.61 8.06
N THR A 209 2.60 -14.32 7.94
CA THR A 209 2.24 -15.05 6.73
C THR A 209 1.73 -14.13 5.62
N MET A 210 1.76 -14.60 4.37
CA MET A 210 1.21 -13.89 3.19
C MET A 210 -0.25 -13.46 3.34
N SER A 211 -0.96 -14.05 4.29
CA SER A 211 -2.36 -13.77 4.52
C SER A 211 -2.58 -12.65 5.52
N ASP A 212 -1.54 -12.18 6.18
CA ASP A 212 -1.65 -11.18 7.21
C ASP A 212 -1.62 -9.77 6.60
N CYS A 213 -2.74 -9.09 6.65
CA CYS A 213 -2.91 -7.73 6.16
C CYS A 213 -4.09 -7.06 6.84
N MET A 214 -4.08 -5.74 6.87
CA MET A 214 -5.15 -4.95 7.49
C MET A 214 -6.52 -5.19 6.84
N ASP A 215 -6.59 -5.54 5.55
CA ASP A 215 -7.85 -5.88 4.89
C ASP A 215 -8.54 -7.12 5.49
N LYS A 216 -7.79 -8.00 6.17
CA LYS A 216 -8.36 -9.10 6.95
C LYS A 216 -8.68 -8.72 8.38
N VAL A 217 -7.85 -7.89 8.99
CA VAL A 217 -7.97 -7.46 10.39
C VAL A 217 -9.10 -6.43 10.54
N LEU A 218 -9.24 -5.52 9.57
CA LEU A 218 -10.31 -4.51 9.60
C LEU A 218 -11.68 -5.19 9.55
N PRO A 219 -12.52 -5.02 10.59
CA PRO A 219 -13.82 -5.67 10.66
C PRO A 219 -14.68 -5.36 9.42
N LYS A 220 -15.41 -6.37 8.94
CA LYS A 220 -16.34 -6.20 7.82
C LYS A 220 -17.68 -5.62 8.25
N GLU A 221 -17.97 -5.73 9.54
CA GLU A 221 -19.23 -5.33 10.18
C GLU A 221 -19.07 -3.99 10.88
N ASN A 222 -20.18 -3.43 11.38
CA ASN A 222 -20.21 -2.28 12.28
C ASN A 222 -19.61 -0.97 11.73
N GLY A 223 -19.68 -0.74 10.42
CA GLY A 223 -19.33 0.56 9.84
C GLY A 223 -17.83 0.85 9.72
N PHE A 224 -16.95 -0.14 9.93
CA PHE A 224 -15.51 0.04 9.70
C PHE A 224 -15.14 0.22 8.23
N ARG A 225 -16.00 -0.23 7.32
CA ARG A 225 -15.87 -0.03 5.87
C ARG A 225 -16.95 0.92 5.38
N ILE A 226 -16.71 1.57 4.27
CA ILE A 226 -17.69 2.48 3.66
C ILE A 226 -19.01 1.76 3.40
N SER A 227 -18.95 0.54 2.83
CA SER A 227 -20.12 -0.33 2.67
C SER A 227 -19.69 -1.78 2.41
N ASN A 228 -20.67 -2.69 2.32
CA ASN A 228 -20.42 -4.08 1.90
C ASN A 228 -19.89 -4.19 0.47
N TYR A 229 -20.05 -3.15 -0.35
CA TYR A 229 -19.60 -3.07 -1.73
C TYR A 229 -18.31 -2.28 -1.90
N ASP A 230 -17.99 -1.44 -0.92
CA ASP A 230 -16.77 -0.65 -0.88
C ASP A 230 -15.96 -0.99 0.36
N SER A 231 -14.89 -1.75 0.16
CA SER A 231 -14.01 -2.23 1.23
C SER A 231 -13.07 -1.17 1.80
N HIS A 232 -13.11 0.07 1.28
CA HIS A 232 -12.27 1.14 1.84
C HIS A 232 -12.68 1.44 3.28
N PRO A 233 -11.71 1.79 4.14
CA PRO A 233 -12.00 2.18 5.52
C PRO A 233 -12.91 3.41 5.57
N SER A 234 -13.97 3.32 6.38
CA SER A 234 -14.79 4.47 6.77
C SER A 234 -14.02 5.37 7.75
N LYS A 235 -14.64 6.44 8.23
CA LYS A 235 -14.08 7.27 9.32
C LYS A 235 -13.69 6.43 10.55
N ILE A 236 -14.55 5.48 10.95
CA ILE A 236 -14.28 4.57 12.07
C ILE A 236 -13.14 3.61 11.73
N GLY A 237 -13.12 3.10 10.50
CA GLY A 237 -12.04 2.24 10.01
C GLY A 237 -10.70 2.94 9.97
N GLN A 238 -10.63 4.21 9.61
CA GLN A 238 -9.40 5.00 9.64
C GLN A 238 -8.86 5.14 11.08
N LYS A 239 -9.74 5.42 12.03
CA LYS A 239 -9.36 5.47 13.45
C LYS A 239 -8.88 4.11 13.96
N PHE A 240 -9.56 3.03 13.60
CA PHE A 240 -9.12 1.67 13.94
C PHE A 240 -7.70 1.36 13.44
N ILE A 241 -7.38 1.73 12.20
CA ILE A 241 -6.05 1.54 11.63
C ILE A 241 -5.02 2.35 12.42
N ALA A 242 -5.31 3.61 12.74
CA ALA A 242 -4.40 4.45 13.52
C ALA A 242 -4.16 3.90 14.93
N ASP A 243 -5.22 3.50 15.64
CA ASP A 243 -5.13 2.90 16.97
C ASP A 243 -4.31 1.59 16.93
N TRP A 244 -4.50 0.78 15.89
CA TRP A 244 -3.73 -0.45 15.69
C TRP A 244 -2.24 -0.16 15.45
N ILE A 245 -1.90 0.85 14.63
CA ILE A 245 -0.50 1.27 14.42
C ILE A 245 0.10 1.75 15.74
N ASN A 246 -0.60 2.61 16.48
CA ASN A 246 -0.14 3.13 17.79
C ASN A 246 0.13 2.03 18.82
N GLN A 247 -0.61 0.92 18.76
CA GLN A 247 -0.45 -0.20 19.68
C GLN A 247 0.68 -1.17 19.30
N ASN A 248 1.03 -1.24 18.03
CA ASN A 248 1.92 -2.27 17.51
C ASN A 248 3.28 -1.73 17.03
N ALA A 249 3.41 -0.45 16.74
CA ALA A 249 4.68 0.13 16.35
C ALA A 249 5.54 0.42 17.60
N SER A 250 6.77 -0.09 17.58
CA SER A 250 7.71 0.05 18.70
C SER A 250 8.51 1.36 18.66
N THR A 251 8.47 2.06 17.53
CA THR A 251 9.33 3.22 17.24
C THR A 251 8.58 4.56 17.18
N ILE A 252 7.29 4.58 17.50
CA ILE A 252 6.49 5.81 17.57
C ILE A 252 6.71 6.52 18.91
#